data_25cfddfb9304685a8acbee13bdf43a56
#
_entry.id   25cfddfb9304685a8acbee13bdf43a56
#
_cell.length_a   1.000
_cell.length_b   1.000
_cell.length_c   1.000
_cell.angle_alpha   90.00
_cell.angle_beta   90.00
_cell.angle_gamma   90.00
#
_symmetry.space_group_name_H-M   'P 1'
#
loop_
_entity.id
_entity.type
_entity.pdbx_description
1 polymer ?
#
loop_
_entity_poly.entity_id
_entity_poly.type
_entity_poly.pdbx_seq_one_letter_code
_entity_poly.pdbx_strand_id
1 'polypeptide(L)'
;MLAIWIRWYNLTVKKILFIKLVFLLIFLTSCQTIKQKTDAIVEKENLELSKYIGKTASNLQMDLGKPDEDFKNEKGNLELVYNTKKYGILCERRFEVDTNSIVIGFVSNGCF
;
A
#
# COMPACT_ATOMS: atom_id res chain seq x y z
N MET A 1 -56.89 -6.86 -23.37
CA MET A 1 -56.37 -5.92 -22.35
C MET A 1 -55.30 -6.52 -21.46
N LEU A 2 -55.47 -7.70 -20.95
CA LEU A 2 -54.46 -8.37 -20.09
C LEU A 2 -53.13 -8.66 -20.82
N ALA A 3 -53.13 -9.01 -22.12
CA ALA A 3 -51.93 -9.28 -22.89
C ALA A 3 -51.02 -8.05 -23.06
N ILE A 4 -51.61 -6.86 -23.17
CA ILE A 4 -50.87 -5.59 -23.30
C ILE A 4 -50.19 -5.21 -21.96
N TRP A 5 -50.87 -5.45 -20.85
CA TRP A 5 -50.32 -5.22 -19.50
C TRP A 5 -49.14 -6.14 -19.19
N ILE A 6 -49.23 -7.42 -19.51
CA ILE A 6 -48.15 -8.38 -19.32
C ILE A 6 -46.95 -8.04 -20.22
N ARG A 7 -47.18 -7.54 -21.42
CA ARG A 7 -46.13 -7.13 -22.33
C ARG A 7 -45.41 -5.87 -21.87
N TRP A 8 -46.14 -4.91 -21.31
CA TRP A 8 -45.57 -3.72 -20.71
C TRP A 8 -44.78 -4.05 -19.43
N TYR A 9 -45.32 -4.90 -18.61
CA TYR A 9 -44.67 -5.36 -17.38
C TYR A 9 -43.34 -6.09 -17.69
N ASN A 10 -43.32 -6.95 -18.65
CA ASN A 10 -42.10 -7.65 -19.07
C ASN A 10 -41.01 -6.71 -19.62
N LEU A 11 -41.43 -5.66 -20.35
CA LEU A 11 -40.50 -4.67 -20.91
C LEU A 11 -39.87 -3.81 -19.81
N THR A 12 -40.66 -3.38 -18.83
CA THR A 12 -40.17 -2.58 -17.71
C THR A 12 -39.28 -3.38 -16.78
N VAL A 13 -39.62 -4.62 -16.48
CA VAL A 13 -38.80 -5.54 -15.66
C VAL A 13 -37.46 -5.83 -16.33
N LYS A 14 -37.45 -6.08 -17.62
CA LYS A 14 -36.21 -6.30 -18.41
C LYS A 14 -35.31 -5.06 -18.39
N LYS A 15 -35.87 -3.87 -18.52
CA LYS A 15 -35.11 -2.60 -18.45
C LYS A 15 -34.50 -2.40 -17.04
N ILE A 16 -35.26 -2.64 -15.99
CA ILE A 16 -34.81 -2.51 -14.59
C ILE A 16 -33.71 -3.55 -14.28
N LEU A 17 -33.87 -4.78 -14.77
CA LEU A 17 -32.86 -5.83 -14.62
C LEU A 17 -31.56 -5.48 -15.34
N PHE A 18 -31.66 -4.91 -16.53
CA PHE A 18 -30.51 -4.49 -17.33
C PHE A 18 -29.76 -3.33 -16.63
N ILE A 19 -30.47 -2.36 -16.11
CA ILE A 19 -29.89 -1.23 -15.35
C ILE A 19 -29.19 -1.73 -14.07
N LYS A 20 -29.79 -2.65 -13.34
CA LYS A 20 -29.16 -3.28 -12.16
C LYS A 20 -27.91 -4.06 -12.52
N LEU A 21 -27.92 -4.78 -13.63
CA LEU A 21 -26.75 -5.54 -14.11
C LEU A 21 -25.60 -4.61 -14.51
N VAL A 22 -25.90 -3.53 -15.22
CA VAL A 22 -24.91 -2.51 -15.62
C VAL A 22 -24.33 -1.82 -14.38
N PHE A 23 -25.17 -1.51 -13.39
CA PHE A 23 -24.74 -0.89 -12.14
C PHE A 23 -23.81 -1.83 -11.34
N LEU A 24 -24.13 -3.13 -11.32
CA LEU A 24 -23.29 -4.15 -10.69
C LEU A 24 -21.92 -4.27 -11.35
N LEU A 25 -21.87 -4.22 -12.70
CA LEU A 25 -20.64 -4.28 -13.46
C LEU A 25 -19.73 -3.07 -13.21
N ILE A 26 -20.31 -1.88 -13.05
CA ILE A 26 -19.57 -0.65 -12.73
C ILE A 26 -18.93 -0.75 -11.34
N PHE A 27 -19.62 -1.34 -10.36
CA PHE A 27 -19.08 -1.56 -9.02
C PHE A 27 -17.89 -2.54 -9.00
N LEU A 28 -17.89 -3.54 -9.86
CA LEU A 28 -16.82 -4.54 -9.92
C LEU A 28 -15.51 -3.98 -10.52
N THR A 29 -15.60 -2.97 -11.39
CA THR A 29 -14.41 -2.39 -12.03
C THR A 29 -13.72 -1.32 -11.19
N SER A 30 -14.42 -0.72 -10.21
CA SER A 30 -13.83 0.36 -9.40
C SER A 30 -12.84 -0.10 -8.34
N CYS A 31 -12.91 -1.35 -7.89
CA CYS A 31 -12.00 -1.87 -6.86
C CYS A 31 -10.59 -2.19 -7.38
N GLN A 32 -10.41 -2.48 -8.66
CA GLN A 32 -9.12 -2.89 -9.22
C GLN A 32 -8.16 -1.72 -9.43
N THR A 33 -8.67 -0.54 -9.74
CA THR A 33 -7.84 0.63 -10.08
C THR A 33 -7.11 1.22 -8.87
N ILE A 34 -7.74 1.16 -7.69
CA ILE A 34 -7.15 1.69 -6.45
C ILE A 34 -6.00 0.78 -5.97
N LYS A 35 -6.19 -0.53 -6.08
CA LYS A 35 -5.19 -1.52 -5.67
C LYS A 35 -3.90 -1.44 -6.49
N GLN A 36 -4.01 -1.25 -7.81
CA GLN A 36 -2.85 -1.12 -8.69
C GLN A 36 -2.00 0.13 -8.41
N LYS A 37 -2.63 1.26 -8.09
CA LYS A 37 -1.92 2.50 -7.75
C LYS A 37 -1.17 2.38 -6.42
N THR A 38 -1.78 1.75 -5.43
CA THR A 38 -1.17 1.56 -4.12
C THR A 38 0.02 0.59 -4.20
N ASP A 39 -0.11 -0.50 -4.94
CA ASP A 39 0.97 -1.48 -5.14
C ASP A 39 2.16 -0.87 -5.90
N ALA A 40 1.92 -0.02 -6.90
CA ALA A 40 2.98 0.68 -7.63
C ALA A 40 3.77 1.65 -6.74
N ILE A 41 3.10 2.37 -5.84
CA ILE A 41 3.75 3.29 -4.89
C ILE A 41 4.60 2.51 -3.88
N VAL A 42 4.08 1.42 -3.33
CA VAL A 42 4.80 0.55 -2.38
C VAL A 42 6.01 -0.10 -3.05
N GLU A 43 5.87 -0.57 -4.26
CA GLU A 43 6.98 -1.15 -5.03
C GLU A 43 8.09 -0.14 -5.31
N LYS A 44 7.74 1.08 -5.70
CA LYS A 44 8.70 2.16 -5.92
C LYS A 44 9.46 2.50 -4.63
N GLU A 45 8.78 2.58 -3.50
CA GLU A 45 9.41 2.83 -2.21
C GLU A 45 10.33 1.70 -1.80
N ASN A 46 9.91 0.46 -1.97
CA ASN A 46 10.74 -0.71 -1.70
C ASN A 46 12.02 -0.72 -2.54
N LEU A 47 11.94 -0.33 -3.81
CA LEU A 47 13.11 -0.19 -4.68
C LEU A 47 14.06 0.91 -4.19
N GLU A 48 13.54 2.04 -3.76
CA GLU A 48 14.35 3.12 -3.22
C GLU A 48 15.04 2.74 -1.90
N LEU A 49 14.36 2.03 -1.02
CA LEU A 49 14.92 1.59 0.25
C LEU A 49 15.87 0.41 0.10
N SER A 50 15.65 -0.46 -0.87
CA SER A 50 16.50 -1.63 -1.10
C SER A 50 17.94 -1.29 -1.48
N LYS A 51 18.18 -0.09 -2.01
CA LYS A 51 19.54 0.38 -2.32
C LYS A 51 20.42 0.53 -1.07
N TYR A 52 19.83 0.65 0.11
CA TYR A 52 20.58 0.74 1.37
C TYR A 52 21.02 -0.62 1.91
N ILE A 53 20.45 -1.72 1.43
CA ILE A 53 20.86 -3.06 1.84
C ILE A 53 22.30 -3.30 1.38
N GLY A 54 23.16 -3.75 2.29
CA GLY A 54 24.57 -3.95 2.05
C GLY A 54 25.43 -2.69 2.26
N LYS A 55 24.82 -1.52 2.51
CA LYS A 55 25.53 -0.30 2.88
C LYS A 55 25.69 -0.19 4.36
N THR A 56 26.61 0.68 4.80
CA THR A 56 26.84 0.91 6.23
C THR A 56 25.72 1.74 6.86
N ALA A 57 25.48 1.55 8.15
CA ALA A 57 24.55 2.38 8.92
C ALA A 57 24.93 3.86 8.87
N SER A 58 26.21 4.17 8.79
CA SER A 58 26.71 5.53 8.63
C SER A 58 26.24 6.16 7.32
N ASN A 59 26.31 5.45 6.20
CA ASN A 59 25.79 5.93 4.92
C ASN A 59 24.28 6.15 4.94
N LEU A 60 23.53 5.25 5.57
CA LEU A 60 22.11 5.41 5.77
C LEU A 60 21.76 6.69 6.55
N GLN A 61 22.49 6.95 7.64
CA GLN A 61 22.28 8.13 8.46
C GLN A 61 22.71 9.42 7.77
N MET A 62 23.69 9.38 6.88
CA MET A 62 24.07 10.53 6.06
C MET A 62 22.96 10.95 5.11
N ASP A 63 22.23 9.98 4.55
CA ASP A 63 21.14 10.25 3.61
C ASP A 63 19.82 10.58 4.32
N LEU A 64 19.46 9.84 5.37
CA LEU A 64 18.17 9.98 6.07
C LEU A 64 18.25 10.82 7.35
N GLY A 65 19.44 11.11 7.83
CA GLY A 65 19.66 11.82 9.09
C GLY A 65 19.64 10.87 10.29
N LYS A 66 19.58 11.45 11.50
CA LYS A 66 19.53 10.70 12.74
C LYS A 66 18.17 9.97 12.85
N PRO A 67 18.16 8.67 13.23
CA PRO A 67 16.91 7.96 13.45
C PRO A 67 16.13 8.53 14.64
N ASP A 68 14.81 8.42 14.60
CA ASP A 68 13.93 8.85 15.70
C ASP A 68 14.07 7.92 16.91
N GLU A 69 14.27 6.63 16.66
CA GLU A 69 14.52 5.61 17.66
C GLU A 69 15.58 4.62 17.18
N ASP A 70 16.34 4.07 18.10
CA ASP A 70 17.23 2.95 17.87
C ASP A 70 17.13 1.96 19.02
N PHE A 71 17.12 0.68 18.72
CA PHE A 71 17.08 -0.38 19.71
C PHE A 71 17.68 -1.69 19.16
N LYS A 72 18.11 -2.56 20.06
CA LYS A 72 18.54 -3.91 19.70
C LYS A 72 17.33 -4.86 19.68
N ASN A 73 17.21 -5.62 18.61
CA ASN A 73 16.17 -6.64 18.49
C ASN A 73 16.56 -7.95 19.17
N GLU A 74 15.67 -8.94 19.13
CA GLU A 74 15.89 -10.26 19.76
C GLU A 74 17.07 -11.02 19.16
N LYS A 75 17.44 -10.74 17.91
CA LYS A 75 18.60 -11.32 17.23
C LYS A 75 19.92 -10.68 17.61
N GLY A 76 19.89 -9.61 18.40
CA GLY A 76 21.07 -8.81 18.76
C GLY A 76 21.49 -7.79 17.71
N ASN A 77 20.69 -7.61 16.65
CA ASN A 77 20.92 -6.60 15.62
C ASN A 77 20.32 -5.26 16.04
N LEU A 78 20.89 -4.17 15.54
CA LEU A 78 20.39 -2.84 15.78
C LEU A 78 19.26 -2.52 14.80
N GLU A 79 18.16 -1.98 15.29
CA GLU A 79 17.09 -1.44 14.44
C GLU A 79 17.06 0.08 14.54
N LEU A 80 17.07 0.73 13.37
CA LEU A 80 16.95 2.18 13.24
C LEU A 80 15.54 2.50 12.74
N VAL A 81 14.81 3.32 13.48
CA VAL A 81 13.41 3.66 13.19
C VAL A 81 13.32 5.12 12.74
N TYR A 82 12.71 5.33 11.58
CA TYR A 82 12.41 6.64 11.03
C TYR A 82 10.91 6.81 10.90
N ASN A 83 10.36 7.83 11.54
CA ASN A 83 8.94 8.14 11.51
C ASN A 83 8.68 9.43 10.75
N THR A 84 7.79 9.40 9.78
CA THR A 84 7.29 10.58 9.09
C THR A 84 5.77 10.55 9.05
N LYS A 85 5.13 11.72 8.95
CA LYS A 85 3.69 11.84 8.77
C LYS A 85 3.38 12.46 7.42
N LYS A 86 2.45 11.86 6.70
CA LYS A 86 1.91 12.40 5.46
C LYS A 86 0.38 12.27 5.49
N TYR A 87 -0.31 13.39 5.34
CA TYR A 87 -1.78 13.46 5.44
C TYR A 87 -2.34 12.89 6.75
N GLY A 88 -1.64 13.09 7.87
CA GLY A 88 -2.04 12.55 9.17
C GLY A 88 -1.78 11.06 9.37
N ILE A 89 -1.23 10.37 8.37
CA ILE A 89 -0.90 8.96 8.44
C ILE A 89 0.59 8.80 8.76
N LEU A 90 0.87 8.02 9.80
CA LEU A 90 2.24 7.72 10.21
C LEU A 90 2.91 6.74 9.25
N CYS A 91 4.04 7.15 8.69
CA CYS A 91 4.94 6.29 7.93
C CYS A 91 6.11 5.89 8.82
N GLU A 92 6.25 4.61 9.12
CA GLU A 92 7.35 4.06 9.90
C GLU A 92 8.25 3.24 8.98
N ARG A 93 9.53 3.58 8.96
CA ARG A 93 10.57 2.81 8.26
C ARG A 93 11.55 2.29 9.27
N ARG A 94 11.78 0.98 9.27
CA ARG A 94 12.75 0.32 10.14
C ARG A 94 13.84 -0.31 9.30
N PHE A 95 15.08 -0.06 9.67
CA PHE A 95 16.25 -0.66 9.04
C PHE A 95 16.95 -1.56 10.06
N GLU A 96 17.16 -2.81 9.70
CA GLU A 96 17.92 -3.75 10.54
C GLU A 96 19.41 -3.68 10.13
N VAL A 97 20.24 -3.49 11.11
CA VAL A 97 21.70 -3.36 10.97
C VAL A 97 22.37 -4.48 11.76
N ASP A 98 23.28 -5.20 11.12
CA ASP A 98 23.99 -6.29 11.75
C ASP A 98 25.10 -5.79 12.72
N THR A 99 25.78 -6.72 13.36
CA THR A 99 26.89 -6.40 14.29
C THR A 99 28.07 -5.73 13.60
N ASN A 100 28.21 -5.83 12.29
CA ASN A 100 29.22 -5.15 11.48
C ASN A 100 28.79 -3.76 10.99
N SER A 101 27.65 -3.25 11.48
CA SER A 101 27.05 -1.97 11.07
C SER A 101 26.63 -1.92 9.59
N ILE A 102 26.26 -3.06 9.03
CA ILE A 102 25.76 -3.19 7.65
C ILE A 102 24.23 -3.35 7.68
N VAL A 103 23.53 -2.61 6.83
CA VAL A 103 22.09 -2.73 6.66
C VAL A 103 21.77 -4.06 5.96
N ILE A 104 21.02 -4.92 6.64
CA ILE A 104 20.66 -6.26 6.14
C ILE A 104 19.20 -6.38 5.71
N GLY A 105 18.35 -5.46 6.11
CA GLY A 105 16.93 -5.47 5.76
C GLY A 105 16.23 -4.20 6.15
N PHE A 106 15.00 -4.07 5.69
CA PHE A 106 14.11 -2.97 6.06
C PHE A 106 12.65 -3.41 6.05
N VAL A 107 11.83 -2.69 6.80
CA VAL A 107 10.38 -2.80 6.79
C VAL A 107 9.80 -1.40 6.74
N SER A 108 8.78 -1.17 5.91
CA SER A 108 8.05 0.09 5.89
C SER A 108 6.55 -0.13 6.07
N ASN A 109 5.95 0.64 6.96
CA ASN A 109 4.54 0.57 7.29
C ASN A 109 3.88 1.94 7.13
N GLY A 110 2.74 1.99 6.42
CA GLY A 110 1.97 3.21 6.22
C GLY A 110 2.62 4.24 5.30
N CYS A 111 3.62 3.85 4.51
CA CYS A 111 4.33 4.72 3.59
C CYS A 111 3.72 4.67 2.19
N PHE A 112 3.37 5.82 1.64
CA PHE A 112 2.84 5.96 0.27
C PHE A 112 3.09 7.35 -0.31
#